data_9e0bd9a009df35e49ce150a360334129
#
_entry.id   9e0bd9a009df35e49ce150a360334129
#
_cell.length_a   1.000
_cell.length_b   1.000
_cell.length_c   1.000
_cell.angle_alpha   90.00
_cell.angle_beta   90.00
_cell.angle_gamma   90.00
#
_symmetry.space_group_name_H-M   'P 1'
#
loop_
_entity.id
_entity.type
_entity.pdbx_description
1 polymer ?
#
loop_
_entity_poly.entity_id
_entity_poly.type
_entity_poly.pdbx_seq_one_letter_code
_entity_poly.pdbx_strand_id
1 'polypeptide(L)'
;MHELTFFPRGDGLTLAELASLTGASLGEGADPALRITGVAALSEAGPQDLSFFDSKRYSAELAATRAGCVLVSPKNVGLLPSGMPALVTAGAAIAFTEAGRALFPGAVLPTPATGSHGVSLKADIHREAKLEDGVTVEAFASIGPGVEIGRGTIVGAGAVIGAGCRIGRNCRIGSNVTVTHA
;
A
#
# COMPACT_ATOMS: atom_id res chain seq x y z
N MET A 1 1.97 -15.64 22.79
CA MET A 1 0.76 -15.40 21.97
C MET A 1 1.26 -14.76 20.69
N HIS A 2 1.19 -15.45 19.54
CA HIS A 2 1.60 -14.84 18.25
C HIS A 2 0.56 -13.78 17.92
N GLU A 3 0.99 -12.52 17.86
CA GLU A 3 0.18 -11.43 17.34
C GLU A 3 -0.12 -11.70 15.87
N LEU A 4 -1.39 -11.78 15.51
CA LEU A 4 -1.81 -12.02 14.13
C LEU A 4 -1.52 -10.76 13.32
N THR A 5 -0.44 -10.78 12.56
CA THR A 5 -0.06 -9.67 11.68
C THR A 5 -0.58 -9.97 10.28
N PHE A 6 -1.61 -9.25 9.83
CA PHE A 6 -2.20 -9.42 8.49
C PHE A 6 -1.22 -9.05 7.38
N PHE A 7 -0.37 -8.07 7.63
CA PHE A 7 0.65 -7.61 6.70
C PHE A 7 2.01 -7.70 7.40
N PRO A 8 2.80 -8.76 7.15
CA PRO A 8 4.11 -8.92 7.78
C PRO A 8 5.04 -7.77 7.34
N ARG A 9 5.88 -7.34 8.28
CA ARG A 9 6.95 -6.39 7.97
C ARG A 9 7.95 -7.05 7.03
N GLY A 10 8.28 -6.36 5.94
CA GLY A 10 9.35 -6.75 5.02
C GLY A 10 10.72 -6.26 5.51
N ASP A 11 11.71 -6.28 4.60
CA ASP A 11 13.07 -5.80 4.86
C ASP A 11 13.14 -4.31 5.17
N GLY A 12 12.06 -3.57 4.92
CA GLY A 12 11.96 -2.14 5.15
C GLY A 12 12.75 -1.29 4.16
N LEU A 13 12.75 0.01 4.41
CA LEU A 13 13.45 1.03 3.61
C LEU A 13 14.34 1.88 4.51
N THR A 14 15.48 2.33 4.00
CA THR A 14 16.35 3.30 4.67
C THR A 14 15.73 4.70 4.66
N LEU A 15 16.16 5.60 5.55
CA LEU A 15 15.71 6.98 5.51
C LEU A 15 16.08 7.68 4.20
N ALA A 16 17.21 7.33 3.57
CA ALA A 16 17.59 7.85 2.27
C ALA A 16 16.61 7.42 1.17
N GLU A 17 16.20 6.14 1.15
CA GLU A 17 15.21 5.63 0.21
C GLU A 17 13.83 6.26 0.44
N LEU A 18 13.42 6.40 1.70
CA LEU A 18 12.16 7.07 2.06
C LEU A 18 12.17 8.55 1.68
N ALA A 19 13.27 9.26 1.90
CA ALA A 19 13.43 10.65 1.49
C ALA A 19 13.29 10.80 -0.03
N SER A 20 13.96 9.95 -0.80
CA SER A 20 13.86 9.95 -2.27
C SER A 20 12.45 9.65 -2.76
N LEU A 21 11.79 8.65 -2.16
CA LEU A 21 10.43 8.23 -2.52
C LEU A 21 9.39 9.34 -2.27
N THR A 22 9.49 10.01 -1.12
CA THR A 22 8.50 10.99 -0.65
C THR A 22 8.82 12.44 -1.01
N GLY A 23 9.97 12.68 -1.64
CA GLY A 23 10.47 14.03 -1.89
C GLY A 23 10.79 14.82 -0.61
N ALA A 24 10.98 14.14 0.52
CA ALA A 24 11.36 14.75 1.79
C ALA A 24 12.89 14.95 1.87
N SER A 25 13.32 15.89 2.68
CA SER A 25 14.73 16.07 3.05
C SER A 25 15.03 15.40 4.37
N LEU A 26 16.23 14.86 4.53
CA LEU A 26 16.71 14.37 5.82
C LEU A 26 16.82 15.54 6.80
N GLY A 27 16.30 15.36 8.02
CA GLY A 27 16.49 16.29 9.12
C GLY A 27 17.95 16.30 9.61
N GLU A 28 18.30 17.33 10.37
CA GLU A 28 19.65 17.47 10.91
C GLU A 28 20.00 16.29 11.83
N GLY A 29 21.15 15.65 11.60
CA GLY A 29 21.62 14.50 12.37
C GLY A 29 20.90 13.16 12.10
N ALA A 30 19.96 13.12 11.18
CA ALA A 30 19.32 11.86 10.80
C ALA A 30 20.28 10.95 10.02
N ASP A 31 20.45 9.71 10.49
CA ASP A 31 21.26 8.71 9.79
C ASP A 31 20.53 8.22 8.52
N PRO A 32 21.06 8.50 7.32
CA PRO A 32 20.45 8.05 6.07
C PRO A 32 20.32 6.53 5.94
N ALA A 33 21.14 5.76 6.66
CA ALA A 33 21.13 4.31 6.66
C ALA A 33 20.14 3.70 7.67
N LEU A 34 19.56 4.49 8.57
CA LEU A 34 18.54 4.01 9.51
C LEU A 34 17.39 3.35 8.75
N ARG A 35 17.07 2.12 9.13
CA ARG A 35 16.06 1.30 8.44
C ARG A 35 14.73 1.32 9.17
N ILE A 36 13.69 1.62 8.43
CA ILE A 36 12.30 1.63 8.85
C ILE A 36 11.58 0.44 8.22
N THR A 37 10.86 -0.33 9.03
CA THR A 37 10.14 -1.54 8.59
C THR A 37 8.62 -1.43 8.78
N GLY A 38 8.13 -0.35 9.40
CA GLY A 38 6.72 -0.17 9.69
C GLY A 38 6.29 1.28 9.71
N VAL A 39 4.99 1.46 9.83
CA VAL A 39 4.33 2.76 10.07
C VAL A 39 3.40 2.64 11.28
N ALA A 40 3.37 3.65 12.13
CA ALA A 40 2.48 3.66 13.29
C ALA A 40 2.11 5.09 13.70
N ALA A 41 1.04 5.22 14.50
CA ALA A 41 0.71 6.48 15.16
C ALA A 41 1.80 6.85 16.17
N LEU A 42 1.95 8.16 16.46
CA LEU A 42 2.98 8.65 17.40
C LEU A 42 2.95 7.94 18.76
N SER A 43 1.75 7.63 19.27
CA SER A 43 1.56 6.95 20.56
C SER A 43 1.98 5.49 20.59
N GLU A 44 2.03 4.82 19.43
CA GLU A 44 2.24 3.38 19.29
C GLU A 44 3.56 3.02 18.62
N ALA A 45 4.19 4.03 17.97
CA ALA A 45 5.39 3.84 17.17
C ALA A 45 6.57 3.35 18.00
N GLY A 46 7.27 2.35 17.46
CA GLY A 46 8.53 1.84 17.99
C GLY A 46 9.74 2.31 17.17
N PRO A 47 10.96 1.88 17.56
CA PRO A 47 12.21 2.35 16.95
C PRO A 47 12.39 2.05 15.46
N GLN A 48 11.59 1.17 14.90
CA GLN A 48 11.63 0.82 13.48
C GLN A 48 10.40 1.33 12.72
N ASP A 49 9.59 2.19 13.35
CA ASP A 49 8.39 2.74 12.73
C ASP A 49 8.60 4.20 12.29
N LEU A 50 8.07 4.51 11.12
CA LEU A 50 7.84 5.87 10.66
C LEU A 50 6.52 6.36 11.24
N SER A 51 6.52 7.57 11.76
CA SER A 51 5.31 8.30 12.12
C SER A 51 5.26 9.65 11.43
N PHE A 52 4.20 10.44 11.64
CA PHE A 52 4.14 11.81 11.13
C PHE A 52 3.52 12.76 12.15
N PHE A 53 3.88 14.04 12.04
CA PHE A 53 3.36 15.12 12.87
C PHE A 53 2.96 16.32 12.02
N ASP A 54 1.68 16.63 11.98
CA ASP A 54 1.11 17.74 11.21
C ASP A 54 0.30 18.73 12.05
N SER A 55 -0.11 18.34 13.26
CA SER A 55 -0.98 19.13 14.13
C SER A 55 -0.46 19.22 15.57
N LYS A 56 -0.44 20.44 16.12
CA LYS A 56 -0.06 20.73 17.51
C LYS A 56 -0.95 20.01 18.54
N ARG A 57 -2.12 19.54 18.12
CA ARG A 57 -3.01 18.72 18.97
C ARG A 57 -2.31 17.47 19.50
N TYR A 58 -1.37 16.93 18.74
CA TYR A 58 -0.62 15.70 19.05
C TYR A 58 0.77 15.98 19.63
N SER A 59 0.98 17.17 20.23
CA SER A 59 2.29 17.55 20.78
C SER A 59 2.70 16.69 21.98
N ALA A 60 1.74 16.20 22.77
CA ALA A 60 2.02 15.31 23.91
C ALA A 60 2.50 13.94 23.41
N GLU A 61 1.85 13.38 22.40
CA GLU A 61 2.22 12.12 21.75
C GLU A 61 3.57 12.25 21.05
N LEU A 62 3.85 13.41 20.41
CA LEU A 62 5.15 13.67 19.80
C LEU A 62 6.27 13.68 20.84
N ALA A 63 6.05 14.32 22.01
CA ALA A 63 7.04 14.38 23.08
C ALA A 63 7.33 12.99 23.70
N ALA A 64 6.36 12.09 23.67
CA ALA A 64 6.45 10.74 24.27
C ALA A 64 6.77 9.64 23.24
N THR A 65 6.80 9.95 21.94
CA THR A 65 6.95 8.94 20.89
C THR A 65 8.30 8.23 20.95
N ARG A 66 8.30 6.97 20.59
CA ARG A 66 9.50 6.14 20.38
C ARG A 66 9.72 5.81 18.90
N ALA A 67 9.08 6.55 18.00
CA ALA A 67 9.23 6.36 16.56
C ALA A 67 10.71 6.43 16.14
N GLY A 68 11.11 5.56 15.23
CA GLY A 68 12.45 5.61 14.64
C GLY A 68 12.67 6.86 13.78
N CYS A 69 11.60 7.38 13.18
CA CYS A 69 11.64 8.62 12.40
C CYS A 69 10.26 9.28 12.37
N VAL A 70 10.23 10.61 12.32
CA VAL A 70 8.99 11.37 12.20
C VAL A 70 9.01 12.24 10.94
N LEU A 71 8.00 12.08 10.08
CA LEU A 71 7.71 13.00 8.97
C LEU A 71 7.10 14.28 9.54
N VAL A 72 7.65 15.43 9.18
CA VAL A 72 7.26 16.71 9.74
C VAL A 72 7.34 17.84 8.72
N SER A 73 6.48 18.85 8.84
CA SER A 73 6.59 20.04 8.01
C SER A 73 7.72 20.96 8.49
N PRO A 74 8.35 21.77 7.60
CA PRO A 74 9.42 22.69 7.99
C PRO A 74 9.08 23.60 9.17
N LYS A 75 7.83 24.06 9.24
CA LYS A 75 7.33 24.92 10.32
C LYS A 75 7.25 24.24 11.69
N ASN A 76 7.23 22.94 11.73
CA ASN A 76 7.06 22.13 12.94
C ASN A 76 8.36 21.43 13.38
N VAL A 77 9.45 21.52 12.62
CA VAL A 77 10.75 20.90 12.97
C VAL A 77 11.20 21.27 14.37
N GLY A 78 11.04 22.52 14.78
CA GLY A 78 11.42 22.99 16.12
C GLY A 78 10.59 22.42 17.28
N LEU A 79 9.55 21.62 16.99
CA LEU A 79 8.74 20.93 18.01
C LEU A 79 9.20 19.50 18.26
N LEU A 80 10.12 18.97 17.46
CA LEU A 80 10.64 17.60 17.60
C LEU A 80 11.45 17.47 18.90
N PRO A 81 11.35 16.33 19.59
CA PRO A 81 12.27 16.01 20.67
C PRO A 81 13.73 16.05 20.20
N SER A 82 14.64 16.44 21.11
CA SER A 82 16.08 16.46 20.80
C SER A 82 16.57 15.09 20.35
N GLY A 83 17.29 15.05 19.22
CA GLY A 83 17.84 13.81 18.65
C GLY A 83 16.82 12.94 17.91
N MET A 84 15.58 13.37 17.73
CA MET A 84 14.57 12.63 16.97
C MET A 84 14.91 12.66 15.47
N PRO A 85 15.17 11.51 14.82
CA PRO A 85 15.35 11.46 13.37
C PRO A 85 14.10 11.96 12.65
N ALA A 86 14.28 12.80 11.65
CA ALA A 86 13.15 13.37 10.93
C ALA A 86 13.34 13.33 9.41
N LEU A 87 12.23 13.23 8.72
CA LEU A 87 12.08 13.53 7.30
C LEU A 87 11.21 14.79 7.16
N VAL A 88 11.75 15.81 6.49
CA VAL A 88 11.12 17.13 6.41
C VAL A 88 10.50 17.34 5.03
N THR A 89 9.18 17.55 5.01
CA THR A 89 8.43 17.83 3.78
C THR A 89 7.19 18.66 4.10
N ALA A 90 6.74 19.49 3.15
CA ALA A 90 5.52 20.28 3.32
C ALA A 90 4.25 19.42 3.49
N GLY A 91 4.25 18.21 2.92
CA GLY A 91 3.11 17.29 2.93
C GLY A 91 3.36 16.05 3.78
N ALA A 92 3.63 16.19 5.09
CA ALA A 92 3.98 15.06 5.96
C ALA A 92 2.97 13.90 5.93
N ALA A 93 1.66 14.17 5.92
CA ALA A 93 0.62 13.14 5.87
C ALA A 93 0.59 12.41 4.51
N ILE A 94 0.83 13.12 3.39
CA ILE A 94 0.91 12.51 2.06
C ILE A 94 2.15 11.62 2.00
N ALA A 95 3.30 12.13 2.40
CA ALA A 95 4.56 11.38 2.45
C ALA A 95 4.45 10.12 3.34
N PHE A 96 3.75 10.20 4.46
CA PHE A 96 3.46 9.04 5.31
C PHE A 96 2.64 7.98 4.59
N THR A 97 1.64 8.39 3.81
CA THR A 97 0.82 7.47 3.01
C THR A 97 1.66 6.79 1.91
N GLU A 98 2.52 7.54 1.23
CA GLU A 98 3.42 7.01 0.20
C GLU A 98 4.43 6.02 0.79
N ALA A 99 5.04 6.36 1.92
CA ALA A 99 5.93 5.46 2.66
C ALA A 99 5.21 4.17 3.09
N GLY A 100 3.99 4.29 3.63
CA GLY A 100 3.18 3.14 4.02
C GLY A 100 2.86 2.21 2.86
N ARG A 101 2.54 2.76 1.69
CA ARG A 101 2.32 1.97 0.45
C ARG A 101 3.57 1.22 0.02
N ALA A 102 4.74 1.83 0.14
CA ALA A 102 6.00 1.21 -0.24
C ALA A 102 6.45 0.13 0.77
N LEU A 103 6.23 0.37 2.07
CA LEU A 103 6.54 -0.60 3.12
C LEU A 103 5.58 -1.80 3.13
N PHE A 104 4.31 -1.60 2.72
CA PHE A 104 3.27 -2.62 2.72
C PHE A 104 2.53 -2.72 1.37
N PRO A 105 3.23 -3.08 0.29
CA PRO A 105 2.61 -3.13 -1.05
C PRO A 105 1.43 -4.11 -1.13
N GLY A 106 1.47 -5.21 -0.37
CA GLY A 106 0.38 -6.17 -0.30
C GLY A 106 -0.90 -5.65 0.36
N ALA A 107 -0.80 -4.59 1.19
CA ALA A 107 -1.97 -3.95 1.80
C ALA A 107 -2.73 -3.06 0.81
N VAL A 108 -2.04 -2.54 -0.20
CA VAL A 108 -2.63 -1.60 -1.18
C VAL A 108 -3.26 -2.33 -2.37
N LEU A 109 -2.65 -3.43 -2.77
CA LEU A 109 -3.07 -4.21 -3.93
C LEU A 109 -3.39 -5.64 -3.45
N PRO A 110 -4.67 -5.98 -3.27
CA PRO A 110 -5.05 -7.35 -2.92
C PRO A 110 -4.42 -8.35 -3.88
N THR A 111 -3.74 -9.33 -3.34
CA THR A 111 -3.26 -10.49 -4.09
C THR A 111 -4.42 -11.42 -4.43
N PRO A 112 -4.27 -12.35 -5.40
CA PRO A 112 -5.26 -13.38 -5.63
C PRO A 112 -5.58 -14.13 -4.32
N ALA A 113 -6.85 -14.34 -4.02
CA ALA A 113 -7.27 -14.99 -2.78
C ALA A 113 -6.71 -16.40 -2.62
N THR A 114 -6.49 -17.09 -3.74
CA THR A 114 -5.92 -18.44 -3.79
C THR A 114 -4.40 -18.46 -3.96
N GLY A 115 -3.76 -17.28 -4.07
CA GLY A 115 -2.33 -17.16 -4.38
C GLY A 115 -1.92 -17.62 -5.80
N SER A 116 -2.90 -17.99 -6.64
CA SER A 116 -2.65 -18.43 -7.99
C SER A 116 -2.51 -17.25 -8.96
N HIS A 117 -1.74 -17.44 -10.05
CA HIS A 117 -1.57 -16.47 -11.12
C HIS A 117 -2.05 -17.06 -12.45
N GLY A 118 -2.45 -16.17 -13.37
CA GLY A 118 -2.97 -16.55 -14.65
C GLY A 118 -4.43 -17.00 -14.63
N VAL A 119 -4.87 -17.63 -15.68
CA VAL A 119 -6.27 -18.03 -15.86
C VAL A 119 -6.49 -19.44 -15.30
N SER A 120 -7.39 -19.55 -14.33
CA SER A 120 -7.78 -20.84 -13.74
C SER A 120 -8.51 -21.72 -14.77
N LEU A 121 -8.17 -22.99 -14.84
CA LEU A 121 -8.91 -23.96 -15.65
C LEU A 121 -10.36 -24.19 -15.18
N LYS A 122 -10.70 -23.72 -13.97
CA LYS A 122 -12.07 -23.77 -13.43
C LYS A 122 -12.83 -22.45 -13.64
N ALA A 123 -12.26 -21.48 -14.33
CA ALA A 123 -12.98 -20.29 -14.75
C ALA A 123 -13.74 -20.55 -16.04
N ASP A 124 -14.92 -19.95 -16.16
CA ASP A 124 -15.72 -19.97 -17.39
C ASP A 124 -15.48 -18.68 -18.18
N ILE A 125 -14.80 -18.78 -19.31
CA ILE A 125 -14.45 -17.63 -20.13
C ILE A 125 -15.05 -17.78 -21.51
N HIS A 126 -15.92 -16.85 -21.86
CA HIS A 126 -16.52 -16.87 -23.19
C HIS A 126 -15.44 -16.69 -24.28
N ARG A 127 -15.54 -17.45 -25.37
CA ARG A 127 -14.57 -17.44 -26.47
C ARG A 127 -14.31 -16.08 -27.13
N GLU A 128 -15.25 -15.16 -27.02
CA GLU A 128 -15.16 -13.79 -27.55
C GLU A 128 -14.57 -12.79 -26.52
N ALA A 129 -14.30 -13.24 -25.30
CA ALA A 129 -13.61 -12.41 -24.32
C ALA A 129 -12.13 -12.24 -24.69
N LYS A 130 -11.59 -11.04 -24.46
CA LYS A 130 -10.20 -10.69 -24.74
C LYS A 130 -9.51 -10.35 -23.43
N LEU A 131 -8.51 -11.12 -23.07
CA LEU A 131 -7.68 -10.90 -21.90
C LEU A 131 -6.27 -10.55 -22.36
N GLU A 132 -5.74 -9.42 -21.90
CA GLU A 132 -4.32 -9.10 -22.09
C GLU A 132 -3.42 -10.05 -21.29
N ASP A 133 -2.15 -10.18 -21.69
CA ASP A 133 -1.16 -10.98 -20.96
C ASP A 133 -1.03 -10.53 -19.50
N GLY A 134 -0.85 -11.49 -18.58
CA GLY A 134 -0.71 -11.18 -17.14
C GLY A 134 -2.03 -10.88 -16.43
N VAL A 135 -3.19 -11.12 -17.03
CA VAL A 135 -4.48 -11.16 -16.35
C VAL A 135 -4.56 -12.43 -15.50
N THR A 136 -5.07 -12.29 -14.29
CA THR A 136 -5.40 -13.43 -13.41
C THR A 136 -6.90 -13.56 -13.30
N VAL A 137 -7.42 -14.77 -13.55
CA VAL A 137 -8.84 -15.11 -13.37
C VAL A 137 -8.90 -16.32 -12.45
N GLU A 138 -9.43 -16.14 -11.25
CA GLU A 138 -9.51 -17.21 -10.27
C GLU A 138 -10.65 -18.20 -10.58
N ALA A 139 -10.65 -19.31 -9.86
CA ALA A 139 -11.61 -20.38 -10.06
C ALA A 139 -13.07 -19.92 -9.96
N PHE A 140 -13.93 -20.48 -10.79
CA PHE A 140 -15.38 -20.22 -10.82
C PHE A 140 -15.78 -18.79 -11.21
N ALA A 141 -14.84 -17.93 -11.60
CA ALA A 141 -15.20 -16.67 -12.22
C ALA A 141 -15.81 -16.92 -13.62
N SER A 142 -16.83 -16.12 -13.97
CA SER A 142 -17.51 -16.20 -15.26
C SER A 142 -17.31 -14.89 -16.02
N ILE A 143 -16.76 -14.99 -17.23
CA ILE A 143 -16.45 -13.87 -18.12
C ILE A 143 -17.31 -13.95 -19.37
N GLY A 144 -18.20 -12.99 -19.53
CA GLY A 144 -19.17 -12.95 -20.63
C GLY A 144 -18.59 -12.63 -22.00
N PRO A 145 -19.43 -12.72 -23.07
CA PRO A 145 -19.02 -12.44 -24.44
C PRO A 145 -18.62 -10.97 -24.64
N GLY A 146 -17.56 -10.75 -25.43
CA GLY A 146 -17.08 -9.41 -25.76
C GLY A 146 -16.45 -8.63 -24.60
N VAL A 147 -16.21 -9.27 -23.47
CA VAL A 147 -15.50 -8.65 -22.34
C VAL A 147 -14.04 -8.41 -22.73
N GLU A 148 -13.50 -7.24 -22.34
CA GLU A 148 -12.09 -6.91 -22.52
C GLU A 148 -11.46 -6.62 -21.15
N ILE A 149 -10.34 -7.32 -20.80
CA ILE A 149 -9.67 -7.17 -19.51
C ILE A 149 -8.19 -6.84 -19.74
N GLY A 150 -7.76 -5.71 -19.16
CA GLY A 150 -6.40 -5.21 -19.29
C GLY A 150 -5.40 -5.91 -18.36
N ARG A 151 -4.14 -5.86 -18.77
CA ARG A 151 -2.97 -6.46 -18.11
C ARG A 151 -2.91 -6.21 -16.61
N GLY A 152 -2.46 -7.22 -15.86
CA GLY A 152 -2.25 -7.11 -14.42
C GLY A 152 -3.54 -7.04 -13.60
N THR A 153 -4.72 -7.16 -14.26
CA THR A 153 -6.01 -7.22 -13.57
C THR A 153 -6.21 -8.59 -12.96
N ILE A 154 -6.77 -8.60 -11.75
CA ILE A 154 -7.19 -9.82 -11.06
C ILE A 154 -8.72 -9.84 -10.98
N VAL A 155 -9.30 -10.94 -11.43
CA VAL A 155 -10.72 -11.26 -11.27
C VAL A 155 -10.81 -12.38 -10.24
N GLY A 156 -11.39 -12.07 -9.07
CA GLY A 156 -11.50 -12.96 -7.93
C GLY A 156 -12.44 -14.14 -8.15
N ALA A 157 -12.31 -15.16 -7.33
CA ALA A 157 -13.07 -16.39 -7.42
C ALA A 157 -14.59 -16.14 -7.38
N GLY A 158 -15.32 -16.79 -8.27
CA GLY A 158 -16.79 -16.66 -8.35
C GLY A 158 -17.28 -15.30 -8.85
N ALA A 159 -16.41 -14.39 -9.28
CA ALA A 159 -16.83 -13.11 -9.84
C ALA A 159 -17.50 -13.31 -11.23
N VAL A 160 -18.47 -12.47 -11.54
CA VAL A 160 -19.20 -12.49 -12.81
C VAL A 160 -18.99 -11.17 -13.54
N ILE A 161 -18.43 -11.23 -14.74
CA ILE A 161 -18.27 -10.05 -15.61
C ILE A 161 -19.24 -10.20 -16.79
N GLY A 162 -20.24 -9.34 -16.81
CA GLY A 162 -21.31 -9.35 -17.84
C GLY A 162 -20.80 -8.98 -19.22
N ALA A 163 -21.58 -9.34 -20.24
CA ALA A 163 -21.23 -9.16 -21.65
C ALA A 163 -20.82 -7.71 -21.97
N GLY A 164 -19.79 -7.54 -22.81
CA GLY A 164 -19.33 -6.25 -23.31
C GLY A 164 -18.66 -5.33 -22.31
N CYS A 165 -18.47 -5.77 -21.06
CA CYS A 165 -17.76 -4.97 -20.06
C CYS A 165 -16.28 -4.77 -20.43
N ARG A 166 -15.74 -3.59 -20.15
CA ARG A 166 -14.33 -3.26 -20.33
C ARG A 166 -13.69 -2.94 -18.99
N ILE A 167 -12.74 -3.76 -18.59
CA ILE A 167 -11.96 -3.61 -17.36
C ILE A 167 -10.54 -3.15 -17.75
N GLY A 168 -10.10 -2.04 -17.19
CA GLY A 168 -8.77 -1.49 -17.44
C GLY A 168 -7.64 -2.37 -16.94
N ARG A 169 -6.42 -1.85 -16.98
CA ARG A 169 -5.21 -2.52 -16.48
C ARG A 169 -5.07 -2.33 -14.96
N ASN A 170 -4.41 -3.30 -14.30
CA ASN A 170 -4.11 -3.27 -12.87
C ASN A 170 -5.34 -3.09 -11.97
N CYS A 171 -6.51 -3.53 -12.42
CA CYS A 171 -7.74 -3.53 -11.63
C CYS A 171 -7.81 -4.75 -10.70
N ARG A 172 -8.65 -4.63 -9.66
CA ARG A 172 -8.95 -5.71 -8.72
C ARG A 172 -10.46 -5.87 -8.60
N ILE A 173 -10.98 -6.99 -9.06
CA ILE A 173 -12.38 -7.39 -8.90
C ILE A 173 -12.39 -8.44 -7.79
N GLY A 174 -13.07 -8.14 -6.68
CA GLY A 174 -13.14 -9.05 -5.53
C GLY A 174 -13.91 -10.33 -5.85
N SER A 175 -13.74 -11.34 -4.99
CA SER A 175 -14.48 -12.60 -5.11
C SER A 175 -15.99 -12.37 -5.02
N ASN A 176 -16.77 -13.11 -5.82
CA ASN A 176 -18.23 -13.02 -5.90
C ASN A 176 -18.80 -11.64 -6.28
N VAL A 177 -17.98 -10.74 -6.82
CA VAL A 177 -18.45 -9.46 -7.34
C VAL A 177 -19.10 -9.67 -8.70
N THR A 178 -20.25 -9.03 -8.92
CA THR A 178 -20.90 -9.01 -10.23
C THR A 178 -20.77 -7.62 -10.85
N VAL A 179 -20.17 -7.56 -12.05
CA VAL A 179 -20.07 -6.36 -12.89
C VAL A 179 -20.98 -6.56 -14.10
N THR A 180 -22.00 -5.73 -14.23
CA THR A 180 -22.89 -5.74 -15.39
C THR A 180 -22.70 -4.45 -16.18
N HIS A 181 -22.95 -4.50 -17.49
CA HIS A 181 -23.08 -3.29 -18.27
C HIS A 181 -24.42 -2.60 -17.93
N ALA A 182 -24.40 -1.32 -17.89
CA ALA A 182 -25.62 -0.51 -17.75
C ALA A 182 -26.09 -0.08 -19.16
#